data_7de2f10db646543e343351d4694295fa
#
_entry.id   7de2f10db646543e343351d4694295fa
#
_cell.length_a   1.000
_cell.length_b   1.000
_cell.length_c   1.000
_cell.angle_alpha   90.00
_cell.angle_beta   90.00
_cell.angle_gamma   90.00
#
_symmetry.space_group_name_H-M   'P 1'
#
loop_
_entity.id
_entity.type
_entity.pdbx_description
1 polymer ?
#
loop_
_entity_poly.entity_id
_entity_poly.type
_entity_poly.pdbx_seq_one_letter_code
_entity_poly.pdbx_strand_id
1 'polypeptide(L)'
;MLKLEDILVKFQNQNPNIYIGGSVSLILQKVIPHRIPHDIDIITPNRIHIYELFNVSDKPKHRMVRRYRHNNLLFELFYNPKAEYIEYNWKGNILKLSPIEEIYQWKFKKENINRPKHSNDILHYNIYNKNISNE
;
A
#
# COMPACT_ATOMS: atom_id res chain seq x y z
N MET A 1 -13.35 -12.81 -14.41
CA MET A 1 -12.97 -12.21 -13.11
C MET A 1 -11.75 -11.33 -13.29
N LEU A 2 -11.83 -10.08 -12.84
CA LEU A 2 -10.69 -9.17 -12.93
C LEU A 2 -9.60 -9.58 -11.92
N LYS A 3 -8.36 -9.61 -12.37
CA LYS A 3 -7.23 -9.82 -11.47
C LYS A 3 -6.99 -8.57 -10.65
N LEU A 4 -6.40 -8.75 -9.46
CA LEU A 4 -6.07 -7.64 -8.58
C LEU A 4 -5.24 -6.57 -9.31
N GLU A 5 -4.23 -7.01 -10.05
CA GLU A 5 -3.33 -6.11 -10.78
C GLU A 5 -4.08 -5.24 -11.79
N ASP A 6 -5.09 -5.81 -12.48
CA ASP A 6 -5.88 -5.06 -13.45
C ASP A 6 -6.69 -3.95 -12.78
N ILE A 7 -7.24 -4.24 -11.59
CA ILE A 7 -7.96 -3.24 -10.79
C ILE A 7 -7.01 -2.14 -10.34
N LEU A 8 -5.82 -2.51 -9.91
CA LEU A 8 -4.81 -1.55 -9.46
C LEU A 8 -4.32 -0.67 -10.61
N VAL A 9 -4.14 -1.23 -11.81
CA VAL A 9 -3.74 -0.45 -12.99
C VAL A 9 -4.80 0.60 -13.30
N LYS A 10 -6.08 0.21 -13.30
CA LYS A 10 -7.17 1.15 -13.54
C LYS A 10 -7.19 2.26 -12.50
N PHE A 11 -7.02 1.91 -11.23
CA PHE A 11 -6.95 2.87 -10.13
C PHE A 11 -5.77 3.83 -10.33
N GLN A 12 -4.57 3.28 -10.61
CA GLN A 12 -3.35 4.07 -10.75
C GLN A 12 -3.44 5.04 -11.94
N ASN A 13 -4.03 4.60 -13.06
CA ASN A 13 -4.19 5.47 -14.22
C ASN A 13 -5.11 6.66 -13.92
N GLN A 14 -6.09 6.48 -13.06
CA GLN A 14 -6.99 7.54 -12.63
C GLN A 14 -6.38 8.41 -11.52
N ASN A 15 -5.40 7.88 -10.78
CA ASN A 15 -4.81 8.54 -9.61
C ASN A 15 -3.27 8.40 -9.64
N PRO A 16 -2.60 9.10 -10.59
CA PRO A 16 -1.16 8.90 -10.80
C PRO A 16 -0.27 9.38 -9.65
N ASN A 17 -0.79 10.19 -8.74
CA ASN A 17 -0.02 10.74 -7.62
C ASN A 17 -0.32 10.04 -6.29
N ILE A 18 -0.99 8.91 -6.33
CA ILE A 18 -1.29 8.08 -5.16
C ILE A 18 -0.52 6.78 -5.28
N TYR A 19 0.05 6.31 -4.17
CA TYR A 19 0.89 5.11 -4.16
C TYR A 19 0.15 3.95 -3.49
N ILE A 20 0.43 2.74 -3.95
CA ILE A 20 -0.15 1.51 -3.40
C ILE A 20 0.79 1.00 -2.31
N GLY A 21 0.27 0.82 -1.11
CA GLY A 21 1.08 0.44 0.05
C GLY A 21 0.61 -0.86 0.70
N GLY A 22 0.99 -1.01 1.97
CA GLY A 22 0.56 -2.10 2.82
C GLY A 22 0.87 -3.49 2.26
N SER A 23 0.02 -4.45 2.59
CA SER A 23 0.23 -5.84 2.18
C SER A 23 0.17 -6.03 0.68
N VAL A 24 -0.59 -5.23 -0.05
CA VAL A 24 -0.67 -5.34 -1.52
C VAL A 24 0.69 -5.05 -2.15
N SER A 25 1.37 -3.98 -1.69
CA SER A 25 2.72 -3.69 -2.17
C SER A 25 3.68 -4.84 -1.87
N LEU A 26 3.59 -5.43 -0.68
CA LEU A 26 4.43 -6.56 -0.28
C LEU A 26 4.16 -7.81 -1.13
N ILE A 27 2.90 -8.07 -1.45
CA ILE A 27 2.51 -9.20 -2.30
C ILE A 27 3.11 -9.01 -3.70
N LEU A 28 2.95 -7.84 -4.29
CA LEU A 28 3.45 -7.56 -5.63
C LEU A 28 4.97 -7.62 -5.69
N GLN A 29 5.66 -7.20 -4.64
CA GLN A 29 7.12 -7.29 -4.56
C GLN A 29 7.61 -8.66 -4.08
N LYS A 30 6.71 -9.62 -3.91
CA LYS A 30 7.01 -11.02 -3.55
C LYS A 30 7.69 -11.18 -2.19
N VAL A 31 7.42 -10.27 -1.26
CA VAL A 31 7.91 -10.40 0.12
C VAL A 31 7.04 -11.33 0.92
N ILE A 32 5.72 -11.26 0.72
CA ILE A 32 4.76 -12.15 1.36
C ILE A 32 4.02 -12.96 0.32
N PRO A 33 3.49 -14.15 0.69
CA PRO A 33 2.75 -15.00 -0.25
C PRO A 33 1.53 -14.30 -0.82
N HIS A 34 1.20 -14.66 -2.07
CA HIS A 34 -0.01 -14.14 -2.71
C HIS A 34 -1.24 -14.57 -1.92
N ARG A 35 -2.09 -13.59 -1.62
CA ARG A 35 -3.38 -13.81 -0.98
C ARG A 35 -4.34 -12.73 -1.47
N ILE A 36 -5.64 -12.99 -1.33
CA ILE A 36 -6.65 -11.97 -1.66
C ILE A 36 -6.67 -10.96 -0.51
N PRO A 37 -6.34 -9.69 -0.76
CA PRO A 37 -6.36 -8.69 0.30
C PRO A 37 -7.80 -8.34 0.68
N HIS A 38 -8.04 -8.09 1.97
CA HIS A 38 -9.33 -7.58 2.45
C HIS A 38 -9.46 -6.09 2.18
N ASP A 39 -8.33 -5.38 2.24
CA ASP A 39 -8.26 -3.96 2.01
C ASP A 39 -7.00 -3.62 1.22
N ILE A 40 -7.05 -2.47 0.55
CA ILE A 40 -5.92 -1.96 -0.22
C ILE A 40 -5.54 -0.63 0.39
N ASP A 41 -4.33 -0.57 0.95
CA ASP A 41 -3.78 0.67 1.49
C ASP A 41 -3.24 1.50 0.35
N ILE A 42 -3.66 2.75 0.28
CA ILE A 42 -3.15 3.73 -0.68
C ILE A 42 -2.64 4.94 0.10
N ILE A 43 -1.58 5.55 -0.42
CA ILE A 43 -0.86 6.61 0.29
C ILE A 43 -0.70 7.80 -0.63
N THR A 44 -1.02 8.99 -0.12
CA THR A 44 -0.75 10.23 -0.85
C THR A 44 0.24 11.10 -0.08
N PRO A 45 1.23 11.70 -0.77
CA PRO A 45 2.13 12.68 -0.17
C PRO A 45 1.52 14.10 -0.16
N ASN A 46 0.36 14.31 -0.79
CA ASN A 46 -0.24 15.62 -0.91
C ASN A 46 -1.70 15.59 -0.44
N ARG A 47 -2.02 16.45 0.54
CA ARG A 47 -3.36 16.54 1.12
C ARG A 47 -4.46 16.86 0.11
N ILE A 48 -4.15 17.56 -0.97
CA ILE A 48 -5.17 17.95 -1.94
C ILE A 48 -5.82 16.72 -2.60
N HIS A 49 -5.06 15.64 -2.77
CA HIS A 49 -5.59 14.40 -3.37
C HIS A 49 -6.64 13.73 -2.50
N ILE A 50 -6.63 13.99 -1.19
CA ILE A 50 -7.64 13.47 -0.28
C ILE A 50 -9.01 14.03 -0.63
N TYR A 51 -9.05 15.34 -0.86
CA TYR A 51 -10.30 16.04 -1.18
C TYR A 51 -10.78 15.68 -2.58
N GLU A 52 -9.87 15.60 -3.54
CA GLU A 52 -10.20 15.21 -4.91
C GLU A 52 -10.79 13.81 -5.01
N LEU A 53 -10.17 12.84 -4.33
CA LEU A 53 -10.59 11.45 -4.43
C LEU A 53 -11.91 11.17 -3.72
N PHE A 54 -12.17 11.83 -2.60
CA PHE A 54 -13.33 11.56 -1.76
C PHE A 54 -14.38 12.66 -1.74
N ASN A 55 -14.13 13.73 -2.46
CA ASN A 55 -15.03 14.90 -2.49
C ASN A 55 -15.40 15.39 -1.09
N VAL A 56 -14.40 15.54 -0.22
CA VAL A 56 -14.57 15.94 1.18
C VAL A 56 -14.09 17.37 1.37
N SER A 57 -14.80 18.13 2.21
CA SER A 57 -14.41 19.50 2.57
C SER A 57 -13.61 19.59 3.87
N ASP A 58 -13.67 18.57 4.72
CA ASP A 58 -13.05 18.61 6.04
C ASP A 58 -11.59 18.18 6.02
N LYS A 59 -10.77 18.84 6.85
CA LYS A 59 -9.37 18.50 6.99
C LYS A 59 -9.22 17.14 7.69
N PRO A 60 -8.34 16.26 7.20
CA PRO A 60 -8.09 14.98 7.87
C PRO A 60 -7.44 15.19 9.23
N LYS A 61 -7.87 14.41 10.22
CA LYS A 61 -7.37 14.52 11.59
C LYS A 61 -6.20 13.60 11.88
N HIS A 62 -6.02 12.53 11.11
CA HIS A 62 -5.01 11.50 11.33
C HIS A 62 -4.37 11.09 10.01
N ARG A 63 -3.34 10.22 10.09
CA ARG A 63 -2.67 9.69 8.89
C ARG A 63 -3.62 8.90 8.00
N MET A 64 -4.44 8.03 8.60
CA MET A 64 -5.52 7.39 7.86
C MET A 64 -6.67 8.35 7.75
N VAL A 65 -7.10 8.59 6.55
CA VAL A 65 -8.04 9.66 6.27
C VAL A 65 -9.41 9.16 5.88
N ARG A 66 -9.48 8.19 4.96
CA ARG A 66 -10.77 7.76 4.40
C ARG A 66 -10.76 6.30 4.01
N ARG A 67 -11.96 5.73 3.97
CA ARG A 67 -12.24 4.40 3.45
C ARG A 67 -13.33 4.52 2.41
N TYR A 68 -13.22 3.72 1.34
CA TYR A 68 -14.29 3.59 0.37
C TYR A 68 -14.21 2.23 -0.33
N ARG A 69 -15.35 1.77 -0.87
CA ARG A 69 -15.40 0.51 -1.61
C ARG A 69 -15.43 0.79 -3.10
N HIS A 70 -14.64 0.00 -3.83
CA HIS A 70 -14.62 0.03 -5.27
C HIS A 70 -14.40 -1.41 -5.77
N ASN A 71 -15.30 -1.93 -6.62
CA ASN A 71 -15.22 -3.31 -7.11
C ASN A 71 -15.11 -4.34 -5.99
N ASN A 72 -15.90 -4.16 -4.92
CA ASN A 72 -15.92 -5.02 -3.73
C ASN A 72 -14.62 -5.03 -2.92
N LEU A 73 -13.68 -4.15 -3.25
CA LEU A 73 -12.45 -3.97 -2.48
C LEU A 73 -12.56 -2.72 -1.62
N LEU A 74 -12.04 -2.82 -0.41
CA LEU A 74 -11.98 -1.70 0.53
C LEU A 74 -10.66 -0.99 0.34
N PHE A 75 -10.72 0.28 -0.04
CA PHE A 75 -9.53 1.14 -0.14
C PHE A 75 -9.43 1.99 1.11
N GLU A 76 -8.23 2.04 1.70
CA GLU A 76 -7.95 2.87 2.86
C GLU A 76 -6.85 3.87 2.48
N LEU A 77 -7.18 5.16 2.56
CA LEU A 77 -6.25 6.23 2.20
C LEU A 77 -5.51 6.75 3.42
N PHE A 78 -4.19 6.82 3.28
CA PHE A 78 -3.29 7.40 4.28
C PHE A 78 -2.59 8.61 3.71
N TYR A 79 -2.31 9.59 4.56
CA TYR A 79 -1.52 10.74 4.20
C TYR A 79 -0.13 10.65 4.82
N ASN A 80 0.90 10.78 4.00
CA ASN A 80 2.28 10.84 4.46
C ASN A 80 3.07 11.78 3.54
N PRO A 81 3.42 13.00 4.02
CA PRO A 81 4.12 13.98 3.18
C PRO A 81 5.52 13.53 2.77
N LYS A 82 6.09 12.53 3.44
CA LYS A 82 7.41 11.97 3.13
C LYS A 82 7.34 10.66 2.38
N ALA A 83 6.14 10.25 1.92
CA ALA A 83 5.98 8.99 1.21
C ALA A 83 6.80 8.97 -0.07
N GLU A 84 7.47 7.85 -0.29
CA GLU A 84 8.22 7.58 -1.51
C GLU A 84 7.56 6.40 -2.24
N TYR A 85 7.99 6.15 -3.47
CA TYR A 85 7.48 5.03 -4.24
C TYR A 85 8.58 4.41 -5.09
N ILE A 86 8.37 3.13 -5.44
CA ILE A 86 9.11 2.45 -6.49
C ILE A 86 8.16 2.16 -7.65
N GLU A 87 8.70 1.99 -8.84
CA GLU A 87 7.90 1.62 -10.00
C GLU A 87 7.86 0.11 -10.17
N TYR A 88 6.65 -0.40 -10.44
CA TYR A 88 6.41 -1.81 -10.71
C TYR A 88 5.71 -1.94 -12.05
N ASN A 89 6.29 -2.72 -12.98
CA ASN A 89 5.73 -2.91 -14.30
C ASN A 89 4.81 -4.12 -14.33
N TRP A 90 3.55 -3.91 -14.71
CA TRP A 90 2.59 -4.98 -14.94
C TRP A 90 2.09 -4.88 -16.38
N LYS A 91 2.57 -5.79 -17.25
CA LYS A 91 2.16 -5.84 -18.68
C LYS A 91 2.24 -4.49 -19.38
N GLY A 92 3.32 -3.75 -19.15
CA GLY A 92 3.53 -2.43 -19.73
C GLY A 92 2.90 -1.26 -18.98
N ASN A 93 2.15 -1.53 -17.92
CA ASN A 93 1.58 -0.49 -17.07
C ASN A 93 2.43 -0.30 -15.82
N ILE A 94 2.62 0.94 -15.40
CA ILE A 94 3.44 1.26 -14.25
C ILE A 94 2.56 1.49 -13.02
N LEU A 95 2.81 0.70 -11.97
CA LEU A 95 2.22 0.89 -10.66
C LEU A 95 3.26 1.53 -9.74
N LYS A 96 2.82 2.45 -8.90
CA LYS A 96 3.66 3.09 -7.90
C LYS A 96 3.42 2.41 -6.56
N LEU A 97 4.43 1.73 -6.04
CA LEU A 97 4.33 0.95 -4.81
C LEU A 97 5.16 1.58 -3.70
N SER A 98 4.64 1.53 -2.47
CA SER A 98 5.43 1.91 -1.31
C SER A 98 6.64 0.98 -1.19
N PRO A 99 7.85 1.51 -0.89
CA PRO A 99 9.02 0.67 -0.70
C PRO A 99 8.84 -0.30 0.47
N ILE A 100 9.44 -1.47 0.35
CA ILE A 100 9.36 -2.51 1.39
C ILE A 100 9.79 -1.95 2.75
N GLU A 101 10.91 -1.23 2.79
CA GLU A 101 11.45 -0.68 4.04
C GLU A 101 10.48 0.30 4.71
N GLU A 102 9.82 1.15 3.92
CA GLU A 102 8.87 2.12 4.46
C GLU A 102 7.69 1.42 5.12
N ILE A 103 7.19 0.33 4.52
CA ILE A 103 6.09 -0.44 5.08
C ILE A 103 6.49 -1.07 6.41
N TYR A 104 7.69 -1.66 6.47
CA TYR A 104 8.13 -2.34 7.69
C TYR A 104 8.57 -1.38 8.79
N GLN A 105 9.07 -0.20 8.46
CA GLN A 105 9.28 0.84 9.45
C GLN A 105 8.00 1.16 10.21
N TRP A 106 6.87 1.20 9.49
CA TRP A 106 5.57 1.39 10.11
C TRP A 106 5.16 0.19 10.96
N LYS A 107 5.37 -1.05 10.48
CA LYS A 107 5.01 -2.27 11.20
C LYS A 107 5.84 -2.46 12.48
N PHE A 108 7.09 -2.00 12.49
CA PHE A 108 7.96 -2.10 13.65
C PHE A 108 7.72 -1.02 14.70
N LYS A 109 6.87 -0.03 14.45
CA LYS A 109 6.54 0.97 15.45
C LYS A 109 5.88 0.32 16.66
N LYS A 110 6.11 0.93 17.83
CA LYS A 110 5.63 0.42 19.10
C LYS A 110 4.13 0.11 19.12
N GLU A 111 3.33 0.97 18.49
CA GLU A 111 1.89 0.80 18.43
C GLU A 111 1.43 -0.30 17.49
N ASN A 112 2.31 -0.81 16.62
CA ASN A 112 1.94 -1.74 15.56
C ASN A 112 2.58 -3.12 15.68
N ILE A 113 3.77 -3.20 16.30
CA ILE A 113 4.59 -4.41 16.29
C ILE A 113 3.92 -5.63 16.92
N ASN A 114 3.06 -5.41 17.91
CA ASN A 114 2.38 -6.48 18.64
C ASN A 114 1.03 -6.88 18.06
N ARG A 115 0.62 -6.29 16.94
CA ARG A 115 -0.62 -6.69 16.29
C ARG A 115 -0.46 -8.07 15.65
N PRO A 116 -1.33 -9.05 15.96
CA PRO A 116 -1.18 -10.41 15.43
C PRO A 116 -1.07 -10.46 13.90
N LYS A 117 -1.81 -9.61 13.19
CA LYS A 117 -1.77 -9.58 11.73
C LYS A 117 -0.41 -9.18 11.16
N HIS A 118 0.46 -8.53 11.95
CA HIS A 118 1.78 -8.12 11.50
C HIS A 118 2.85 -9.18 11.76
N SER A 119 2.60 -10.16 12.62
CA SER A 119 3.60 -11.16 12.99
C SER A 119 4.12 -11.97 11.80
N ASN A 120 3.20 -12.47 10.96
CA ASN A 120 3.58 -13.20 9.76
C ASN A 120 4.31 -12.33 8.76
N ASP A 121 3.86 -11.09 8.58
CA ASP A 121 4.50 -10.18 7.63
C ASP A 121 5.92 -9.85 8.07
N ILE A 122 6.16 -9.68 9.38
CA ILE A 122 7.49 -9.44 9.92
C ILE A 122 8.38 -10.67 9.70
N LEU A 123 7.84 -11.87 9.92
CA LEU A 123 8.58 -13.12 9.67
C LEU A 123 9.01 -13.21 8.20
N HIS A 124 8.12 -12.95 7.28
CA HIS A 124 8.42 -12.97 5.85
C HIS A 124 9.44 -11.91 5.46
N TYR A 125 9.40 -10.74 6.07
CA TYR A 125 10.39 -9.70 5.86
C TYR A 125 11.79 -10.17 6.28
N ASN A 126 11.89 -10.80 7.44
CA ASN A 126 13.17 -11.32 7.93
C ASN A 126 13.73 -12.39 6.99
N ILE A 127 12.88 -13.28 6.47
CA ILE A 127 13.28 -14.29 5.50
C ILE A 127 13.73 -13.63 4.20
N TYR A 128 13.01 -12.65 3.70
CA TYR A 128 13.33 -11.91 2.49
C TYR A 128 14.71 -11.25 2.61
N ASN A 129 14.96 -10.55 3.71
CA ASN A 129 16.25 -9.89 3.94
C ASN A 129 17.40 -10.88 4.05
N LYS A 130 17.19 -12.02 4.67
CA LYS A 130 18.20 -13.08 4.80
C LYS A 130 18.57 -13.63 3.42
N ASN A 131 17.58 -13.86 2.56
CA ASN A 131 17.83 -14.37 1.21
C ASN A 131 18.60 -13.37 0.35
N ILE A 132 18.28 -12.08 0.46
CA ILE A 132 19.00 -11.02 -0.26
C ILE A 132 20.45 -10.93 0.23
N SER A 133 20.67 -11.02 1.55
CA SER A 133 22.02 -10.93 2.14
C SER A 133 22.93 -12.10 1.75
N ASN A 134 22.35 -13.22 1.32
CA ASN A 134 23.08 -14.42 0.91
C ASN A 134 23.31 -14.50 -0.61
N GLU A 135 22.86 -13.52 -1.37
CA GLU A 135 23.09 -13.48 -2.83
C GLU A 135 24.46 -12.89 -3.20
#